data_d2a84d7953ddc5cca959b91622985166
#
_entry.id   d2a84d7953ddc5cca959b91622985166
#
_cell.length_a   1.000
_cell.length_b   1.000
_cell.length_c   1.000
_cell.angle_alpha   90.00
_cell.angle_beta   90.00
_cell.angle_gamma   90.00
#
_symmetry.space_group_name_H-M   'P 1'
#
loop_
_entity.id
_entity.type
_entity.pdbx_description
1 polymer ?
#
loop_
_entity_poly.entity_id
_entity_poly.type
_entity_poly.pdbx_seq_one_letter_code
_entity_poly.pdbx_strand_id
1 'polypeptide(L)'
;NKNIYVGATLANDNEKKDAELFGIIPIPTALPEVIFLPGADIRYVFTSDVVSYFADTIFNSYKILESTVFSVTRNADISSGDEAFDVDEDFRDAMQQLLNSRKRLAPVRLELKNKISGNFLRFLCEKLELTKVQVFITSSPLTMSYAFGLEDKISGSVKSELVYPPFEPQPSSDIRLNESIIKQLQKKDLLLSYPYESMDPFLKLLKEASYDNSVISIKISIYRLAKNAKIVDVY
;
A
#
# COMPACT_ATOMS: atom_id res chain seq x y z
N ASN A 1 -4.87 4.88 -0.73
CA ASN A 1 -3.58 5.16 -1.37
C ASN A 1 -3.01 6.46 -0.82
N LYS A 2 -1.82 6.37 -0.27
CA LYS A 2 -1.08 7.49 0.31
C LYS A 2 0.04 7.85 -0.66
N ASN A 3 -0.13 8.94 -1.42
CA ASN A 3 0.88 9.42 -2.36
C ASN A 3 1.76 10.45 -1.67
N ILE A 4 3.05 10.42 -1.97
CA ILE A 4 4.05 11.36 -1.46
C ILE A 4 4.37 12.39 -2.52
N TYR A 5 4.54 13.61 -2.09
CA TYR A 5 4.86 14.77 -2.91
C TYR A 5 5.97 15.59 -2.26
N VAL A 6 6.76 16.28 -3.08
CA VAL A 6 7.59 17.40 -2.65
C VAL A 6 6.90 18.68 -3.09
N GLY A 7 6.66 19.57 -2.15
CA GLY A 7 6.09 20.89 -2.41
C GLY A 7 7.10 21.97 -2.13
N ALA A 8 7.10 23.04 -2.91
CA ALA A 8 8.00 24.18 -2.75
C ALA A 8 7.29 25.50 -3.01
N THR A 9 7.69 26.54 -2.27
CA THR A 9 7.40 27.92 -2.60
C THR A 9 8.53 28.46 -3.44
N LEU A 10 8.20 29.05 -4.58
CA LEU A 10 9.11 29.48 -5.62
C LEU A 10 9.06 31.00 -5.77
N ALA A 11 10.20 31.63 -6.00
CA ALA A 11 10.33 33.02 -6.40
C ALA A 11 10.87 33.12 -7.83
N ASN A 12 10.33 34.05 -8.59
CA ASN A 12 10.87 34.41 -9.89
C ASN A 12 11.74 35.66 -9.74
N ASP A 13 13.00 35.57 -10.12
CA ASP A 13 13.94 36.70 -10.03
C ASP A 13 13.57 37.87 -10.96
N ASN A 14 12.71 37.65 -11.95
CA ASN A 14 12.35 38.58 -13.01
C ASN A 14 10.99 39.27 -12.83
N GLU A 15 10.20 38.93 -11.84
CA GLU A 15 8.87 39.52 -11.63
C GLU A 15 8.77 40.29 -10.30
N LYS A 16 8.04 41.41 -10.37
CA LYS A 16 7.75 42.26 -9.21
C LYS A 16 7.09 41.44 -8.08
N LYS A 17 7.61 41.61 -6.94
CA LYS A 17 7.52 41.07 -5.58
C LYS A 17 6.22 40.40 -5.05
N ASP A 18 5.13 40.25 -5.76
CA ASP A 18 3.83 39.94 -5.11
C ASP A 18 3.15 38.61 -5.45
N ALA A 19 3.70 37.80 -6.33
CA ALA A 19 3.08 36.49 -6.62
C ALA A 19 3.99 35.33 -6.15
N GLU A 20 3.66 34.77 -4.99
CA GLU A 20 4.25 33.49 -4.58
C GLU A 20 3.76 32.38 -5.55
N LEU A 21 4.71 31.67 -6.14
CA LEU A 21 4.43 30.51 -6.96
C LEU A 21 4.64 29.24 -6.13
N PHE A 22 3.82 28.23 -6.38
CA PHE A 22 3.92 26.96 -5.68
C PHE A 22 4.19 25.84 -6.67
N GLY A 23 5.26 25.08 -6.42
CA GLY A 23 5.65 23.92 -7.21
C GLY A 23 5.33 22.61 -6.47
N ILE A 24 4.81 21.61 -7.18
CA ILE A 24 4.52 20.28 -6.63
C ILE A 24 5.18 19.22 -7.51
N ILE A 25 6.01 18.38 -6.89
CA ILE A 25 6.66 17.24 -7.53
C ILE A 25 6.04 15.97 -6.98
N PRO A 26 5.29 15.19 -7.77
CA PRO A 26 4.82 13.89 -7.34
C PRO A 26 5.98 12.89 -7.30
N ILE A 27 6.08 12.08 -6.24
CA ILE A 27 7.01 10.96 -6.18
C ILE A 27 6.38 9.77 -6.92
N PRO A 28 6.96 9.30 -8.03
CA PRO A 28 6.40 8.17 -8.77
C PRO A 28 6.39 6.89 -7.92
N THR A 29 5.28 6.17 -7.93
CA THR A 29 5.14 4.89 -7.20
C THR A 29 6.01 3.76 -7.76
N ALA A 30 6.56 3.94 -8.97
CA ALA A 30 7.52 3.02 -9.56
C ALA A 30 8.92 3.11 -8.90
N LEU A 31 9.23 4.22 -8.22
CA LEU A 31 10.48 4.36 -7.48
C LEU A 31 10.35 3.66 -6.11
N PRO A 32 11.44 3.03 -5.62
CA PRO A 32 11.46 2.48 -4.28
C PRO A 32 11.34 3.61 -3.24
N GLU A 33 10.70 3.34 -2.11
CA GLU A 33 10.57 4.33 -1.03
C GLU A 33 11.92 4.73 -0.42
N VAL A 34 12.86 3.79 -0.38
CA VAL A 34 14.22 3.99 0.12
C VAL A 34 15.25 3.52 -0.89
N ILE A 35 16.36 4.23 -0.95
CA ILE A 35 17.53 3.90 -1.76
C ILE A 35 18.61 3.45 -0.79
N PHE A 36 19.03 2.19 -0.90
CA PHE A 36 20.13 1.66 -0.10
C PHE A 36 21.47 2.18 -0.59
N LEU A 37 22.30 2.63 0.33
CA LEU A 37 23.64 3.11 0.05
C LEU A 37 24.65 1.96 0.15
N PRO A 38 25.71 1.96 -0.68
CA PRO A 38 26.77 0.97 -0.57
C PRO A 38 27.53 1.12 0.76
N GLY A 39 28.01 -0.01 1.29
CA GLY A 39 28.79 -0.05 2.52
C GLY A 39 28.58 -1.36 3.28
N ALA A 40 29.34 -1.54 4.38
CA ALA A 40 29.22 -2.71 5.25
C ALA A 40 27.96 -2.64 6.12
N ASP A 41 27.56 -1.44 6.51
CA ASP A 41 26.37 -1.20 7.33
C ASP A 41 25.15 -0.96 6.44
N ILE A 42 23.96 -1.28 6.96
CA ILE A 42 22.69 -0.97 6.32
C ILE A 42 22.45 0.52 6.45
N ARG A 43 22.63 1.23 5.35
CA ARG A 43 22.36 2.67 5.23
C ARG A 43 21.41 2.90 4.07
N TYR A 44 20.44 3.79 4.27
CA TYR A 44 19.50 4.16 3.23
C TYR A 44 19.08 5.63 3.35
N VAL A 45 18.56 6.16 2.28
CA VAL A 45 17.93 7.48 2.21
C VAL A 45 16.52 7.33 1.65
N PHE A 46 15.61 8.19 2.06
CA PHE A 46 14.28 8.22 1.46
C PHE A 46 14.34 8.86 0.07
N THR A 47 13.69 8.23 -0.89
CA THR A 47 13.58 8.77 -2.26
C THR A 47 12.96 10.17 -2.26
N SER A 48 11.99 10.41 -1.37
CA SER A 48 11.40 11.74 -1.17
C SER A 48 12.41 12.79 -0.71
N ASP A 49 13.38 12.42 0.12
CA ASP A 49 14.43 13.34 0.60
C ASP A 49 15.42 13.66 -0.52
N VAL A 50 15.76 12.65 -1.33
CA VAL A 50 16.60 12.86 -2.52
C VAL A 50 15.92 13.81 -3.50
N VAL A 51 14.64 13.59 -3.82
CA VAL A 51 13.88 14.46 -4.73
C VAL A 51 13.74 15.87 -4.14
N SER A 52 13.52 15.98 -2.84
CA SER A 52 13.45 17.28 -2.17
C SER A 52 14.78 18.04 -2.20
N TYR A 53 15.90 17.31 -2.06
CA TYR A 53 17.24 17.90 -2.10
C TYR A 53 17.59 18.42 -3.51
N PHE A 54 17.16 17.72 -4.55
CA PHE A 54 17.40 18.12 -5.95
C PHE A 54 16.21 18.87 -6.58
N ALA A 55 15.30 19.41 -5.78
CA ALA A 55 14.14 20.13 -6.28
C ALA A 55 14.50 21.40 -7.07
N ASP A 56 15.63 22.04 -6.76
CA ASP A 56 16.19 23.17 -7.50
C ASP A 56 16.57 22.82 -8.95
N THR A 57 17.03 21.60 -9.18
CA THR A 57 17.31 21.11 -10.54
C THR A 57 16.04 20.98 -11.37
N ILE A 58 14.91 20.63 -10.73
CA ILE A 58 13.61 20.53 -11.38
C ILE A 58 13.01 21.91 -11.64
N PHE A 59 13.11 22.79 -10.64
CA PHE A 59 12.61 24.19 -10.70
C PHE A 59 13.73 25.16 -11.09
N ASN A 60 14.59 24.80 -12.04
CA ASN A 60 15.83 25.50 -12.40
C ASN A 60 15.68 26.99 -12.79
N SER A 61 14.49 27.43 -13.18
CA SER A 61 14.16 28.81 -13.51
C SER A 61 13.67 29.63 -12.31
N TYR A 62 13.60 29.03 -11.13
CA TYR A 62 13.05 29.63 -9.92
C TYR A 62 13.96 29.42 -8.73
N LYS A 63 13.92 30.36 -7.79
CA LYS A 63 14.56 30.20 -6.49
C LYS A 63 13.58 29.53 -5.53
N ILE A 64 13.98 28.43 -4.90
CA ILE A 64 13.21 27.79 -3.85
C ILE A 64 13.36 28.58 -2.56
N LEU A 65 12.25 29.07 -2.01
CA LEU A 65 12.21 29.79 -0.73
C LEU A 65 12.02 28.85 0.45
N GLU A 66 11.17 27.87 0.31
CA GLU A 66 10.94 26.79 1.27
C GLU A 66 10.49 25.53 0.54
N SER A 67 10.72 24.37 1.15
CA SER A 67 10.21 23.08 0.64
C SER A 67 9.77 22.17 1.77
N THR A 68 8.87 21.25 1.45
CA THR A 68 8.43 20.18 2.35
C THR A 68 8.08 18.94 1.59
N VAL A 69 8.31 17.80 2.23
CA VAL A 69 7.72 16.53 1.78
C VAL A 69 6.36 16.38 2.47
N PHE A 70 5.34 16.03 1.70
CA PHE A 70 4.01 15.84 2.25
C PHE A 70 3.29 14.66 1.62
N SER A 71 2.29 14.15 2.33
CA SER A 71 1.41 13.12 1.80
C SER A 71 -0.06 13.49 1.98
N VAL A 72 -0.87 13.04 1.03
CA VAL A 72 -2.32 13.22 1.03
C VAL A 72 -2.99 11.87 1.16
N THR A 73 -3.79 11.70 2.22
CA THR A 73 -4.68 10.55 2.35
C THR A 73 -6.04 10.92 1.80
N ARG A 74 -6.57 10.07 0.92
CA ARG A 74 -7.89 10.23 0.33
C ARG A 74 -8.87 9.26 0.95
N ASN A 75 -10.14 9.63 0.98
CA ASN A 75 -11.20 8.74 1.43
C ASN A 75 -11.12 7.40 0.68
N ALA A 76 -11.39 6.31 1.37
CA ALA A 76 -11.41 4.97 0.77
C ALA A 76 -12.85 4.41 0.68
N ASP A 77 -13.82 5.09 1.30
CA ASP A 77 -15.21 4.68 1.31
C ASP A 77 -15.83 5.00 -0.06
N ILE A 78 -15.95 3.98 -0.86
CA ILE A 78 -16.85 3.94 -2.00
C ILE A 78 -18.09 3.23 -1.50
N SER A 79 -19.20 3.95 -1.38
CA SER A 79 -20.48 3.33 -1.10
C SER A 79 -20.80 2.42 -2.27
N SER A 80 -20.80 1.12 -2.05
CA SER A 80 -21.23 0.11 -3.02
C SER A 80 -22.72 0.23 -3.37
N GLY A 81 -23.40 1.28 -2.88
CA GLY A 81 -24.81 1.55 -3.13
C GLY A 81 -25.11 2.50 -4.29
N ASP A 82 -24.13 3.24 -4.80
CA ASP A 82 -24.39 4.25 -5.83
C ASP A 82 -24.12 3.78 -7.27
N GLU A 83 -23.47 2.64 -7.45
CA GLU A 83 -23.36 1.98 -8.75
C GLU A 83 -23.88 0.55 -8.58
N ALA A 84 -25.08 0.30 -9.10
CA ALA A 84 -25.65 -1.04 -9.22
C ALA A 84 -24.66 -1.89 -10.02
N PHE A 85 -23.99 -2.83 -9.35
CA PHE A 85 -23.22 -3.85 -10.04
C PHE A 85 -24.19 -4.63 -10.92
N ASP A 86 -24.10 -4.44 -12.22
CA ASP A 86 -24.82 -5.29 -13.15
C ASP A 86 -24.22 -6.69 -13.03
N VAL A 87 -25.06 -7.68 -12.78
CA VAL A 87 -24.64 -9.07 -12.49
C VAL A 87 -23.92 -9.71 -13.69
N ASP A 88 -24.01 -9.07 -14.86
CA ASP A 88 -23.43 -9.51 -16.12
C ASP A 88 -22.09 -8.83 -16.46
N GLU A 89 -21.62 -7.83 -15.68
CA GLU A 89 -20.30 -7.25 -15.89
C GLU A 89 -19.21 -8.16 -15.29
N ASP A 90 -18.08 -8.31 -16.00
CA ASP A 90 -16.90 -8.99 -15.50
C ASP A 90 -16.44 -8.32 -14.20
N PHE A 91 -16.52 -9.05 -13.08
CA PHE A 91 -16.11 -8.59 -11.74
C PHE A 91 -14.71 -7.95 -11.74
N ARG A 92 -13.83 -8.39 -12.63
CA ARG A 92 -12.49 -7.85 -12.80
C ARG A 92 -12.52 -6.43 -13.33
N ASP A 93 -13.34 -6.14 -14.32
CA ASP A 93 -13.46 -4.81 -14.93
C ASP A 93 -14.16 -3.84 -13.97
N ALA A 94 -15.22 -4.28 -13.29
CA ALA A 94 -15.87 -3.53 -12.22
C ALA A 94 -14.89 -3.17 -11.10
N MET A 95 -14.05 -4.12 -10.66
CA MET A 95 -13.04 -3.88 -9.64
C MET A 95 -11.94 -2.93 -10.12
N GLN A 96 -11.54 -3.00 -11.39
CA GLN A 96 -10.58 -2.07 -12.00
C GLN A 96 -11.13 -0.64 -12.06
N GLN A 97 -12.39 -0.47 -12.42
CA GLN A 97 -13.08 0.82 -12.41
C GLN A 97 -13.17 1.39 -10.99
N LEU A 98 -13.50 0.56 -10.01
CA LEU A 98 -13.57 0.90 -8.60
C LEU A 98 -12.20 1.34 -8.05
N LEU A 99 -11.11 0.69 -8.44
CA LEU A 99 -9.74 1.08 -8.09
C LEU A 99 -9.32 2.41 -8.75
N ASN A 100 -9.80 2.69 -9.96
CA ASN A 100 -9.54 3.95 -10.65
C ASN A 100 -10.33 5.12 -10.04
N SER A 101 -11.58 4.88 -9.62
CA SER A 101 -12.39 5.91 -8.93
C SER A 101 -11.80 6.28 -7.58
N ARG A 102 -11.18 5.34 -6.84
CA ARG A 102 -10.45 5.62 -5.57
C ARG A 102 -9.35 6.67 -5.69
N LYS A 103 -8.74 6.82 -6.86
CA LYS A 103 -7.72 7.86 -7.10
C LYS A 103 -8.29 9.28 -7.10
N ARG A 104 -9.61 9.40 -7.32
CA ARG A 104 -10.35 10.68 -7.43
C ARG A 104 -11.08 11.06 -6.15
N LEU A 105 -11.06 10.20 -5.12
CA LEU A 105 -11.79 10.47 -3.88
C LEU A 105 -11.23 11.69 -3.13
N ALA A 106 -12.11 12.35 -2.40
CA ALA A 106 -11.80 13.57 -1.67
C ALA A 106 -10.62 13.38 -0.70
N PRO A 107 -9.67 14.30 -0.64
CA PRO A 107 -8.66 14.33 0.39
C PRO A 107 -9.31 14.44 1.77
N VAL A 108 -8.79 13.71 2.76
CA VAL A 108 -9.28 13.73 4.14
C VAL A 108 -8.18 14.08 5.15
N ARG A 109 -6.91 13.97 4.74
CA ARG A 109 -5.78 14.24 5.62
C ARG A 109 -4.56 14.69 4.81
N LEU A 110 -3.88 15.72 5.31
CA LEU A 110 -2.59 16.22 4.83
C LEU A 110 -1.55 16.00 5.94
N GLU A 111 -0.46 15.32 5.62
CA GLU A 111 0.66 15.11 6.52
C GLU A 111 1.90 15.78 5.94
N LEU A 112 2.54 16.64 6.72
CA LEU A 112 3.73 17.41 6.37
C LEU A 112 4.93 16.88 7.17
N LYS A 113 6.10 16.78 6.54
CA LYS A 113 7.34 16.39 7.21
C LYS A 113 7.88 17.48 8.12
N ASN A 114 7.64 18.75 7.77
CA ASN A 114 8.06 19.92 8.53
C ASN A 114 6.99 21.02 8.47
N LYS A 115 7.11 21.96 9.39
CA LYS A 115 6.28 23.16 9.38
C LYS A 115 6.62 24.03 8.17
N ILE A 116 5.60 24.59 7.53
CA ILE A 116 5.69 25.47 6.36
C ILE A 116 5.06 26.84 6.65
N SER A 117 5.28 27.81 5.77
CA SER A 117 4.68 29.14 5.86
C SER A 117 3.15 29.09 5.81
N GLY A 118 2.50 30.10 6.40
CA GLY A 118 1.05 30.19 6.40
C GLY A 118 0.43 30.31 5.01
N ASN A 119 1.15 30.95 4.06
CA ASN A 119 0.70 31.10 2.67
C ASN A 119 0.75 29.75 1.94
N PHE A 120 1.84 29.00 2.10
CA PHE A 120 1.95 27.70 1.48
C PHE A 120 0.93 26.69 2.07
N LEU A 121 0.76 26.71 3.39
CA LEU A 121 -0.26 25.88 4.03
C LEU A 121 -1.67 26.21 3.53
N ARG A 122 -1.99 27.50 3.40
CA ARG A 122 -3.29 27.93 2.86
C ARG A 122 -3.50 27.43 1.44
N PHE A 123 -2.49 27.61 0.58
CA PHE A 123 -2.54 27.10 -0.80
C PHE A 123 -2.83 25.60 -0.85
N LEU A 124 -2.11 24.78 -0.05
CA LEU A 124 -2.36 23.33 0.00
C LEU A 124 -3.77 22.99 0.49
N CYS A 125 -4.23 23.66 1.55
CA CYS A 125 -5.57 23.45 2.09
C CYS A 125 -6.66 23.83 1.09
N GLU A 126 -6.53 24.96 0.40
CA GLU A 126 -7.49 25.41 -0.62
C GLU A 126 -7.54 24.45 -1.82
N LYS A 127 -6.36 24.02 -2.32
CA LYS A 127 -6.29 23.10 -3.47
C LYS A 127 -6.75 21.68 -3.16
N LEU A 128 -6.67 21.26 -1.92
CA LEU A 128 -7.08 19.94 -1.44
C LEU A 128 -8.46 19.97 -0.75
N GLU A 129 -9.10 21.14 -0.66
CA GLU A 129 -10.38 21.32 0.03
C GLU A 129 -10.33 20.81 1.50
N LEU A 130 -9.20 21.05 2.17
CA LEU A 130 -8.96 20.64 3.55
C LEU A 130 -9.02 21.81 4.51
N THR A 131 -9.42 21.54 5.74
CA THR A 131 -9.33 22.47 6.87
C THR A 131 -8.04 22.25 7.65
N LYS A 132 -7.63 23.24 8.46
CA LYS A 132 -6.41 23.14 9.27
C LYS A 132 -6.41 21.97 10.27
N VAL A 133 -7.61 21.53 10.73
CA VAL A 133 -7.71 20.38 11.65
C VAL A 133 -7.35 19.04 11.00
N GLN A 134 -7.32 19.01 9.68
CA GLN A 134 -6.94 17.82 8.89
C GLN A 134 -5.46 17.83 8.51
N VAL A 135 -4.69 18.80 8.99
CA VAL A 135 -3.25 18.94 8.72
C VAL A 135 -2.45 18.47 9.92
N PHE A 136 -1.51 17.58 9.67
CA PHE A 136 -0.63 17.00 10.69
C PHE A 136 0.82 17.21 10.30
N ILE A 137 1.65 17.58 11.27
CA ILE A 137 3.10 17.69 11.11
C ILE A 137 3.72 16.52 11.86
N THR A 138 4.58 15.74 11.18
CA THR A 138 5.21 14.58 11.77
C THR A 138 6.70 14.53 11.45
N SER A 139 7.52 14.21 12.44
CA SER A 139 8.94 13.90 12.27
C SER A 139 9.20 12.46 11.81
N SER A 140 8.19 11.59 11.92
CA SER A 140 8.27 10.22 11.45
C SER A 140 8.20 10.15 9.91
N PRO A 141 8.70 9.06 9.29
CA PRO A 141 8.48 8.84 7.87
C PRO A 141 7.00 8.87 7.53
N LEU A 142 6.66 9.49 6.40
CA LEU A 142 5.26 9.63 5.96
C LEU A 142 4.62 8.28 5.57
N THR A 143 5.44 7.30 5.22
CA THR A 143 5.03 5.90 4.98
C THR A 143 5.98 4.98 5.74
N MET A 144 5.50 3.79 6.09
CA MET A 144 6.29 2.77 6.80
C MET A 144 6.44 1.48 6.00
N SER A 145 5.97 1.44 4.75
CA SER A 145 6.01 0.24 3.92
C SER A 145 7.44 -0.19 3.57
N TYR A 146 8.39 0.74 3.52
CA TYR A 146 9.81 0.42 3.34
C TYR A 146 10.34 -0.55 4.42
N ALA A 147 9.76 -0.54 5.63
CA ALA A 147 10.21 -1.38 6.74
C ALA A 147 10.08 -2.88 6.43
N PHE A 148 9.11 -3.28 5.60
CA PHE A 148 8.97 -4.66 5.15
C PHE A 148 10.15 -5.14 4.29
N GLY A 149 10.82 -4.24 3.57
CA GLY A 149 12.00 -4.57 2.78
C GLY A 149 13.33 -4.52 3.54
N LEU A 150 13.33 -4.00 4.78
CA LEU A 150 14.55 -3.94 5.58
C LEU A 150 15.00 -5.32 6.05
N GLU A 151 14.07 -6.19 6.38
CA GLU A 151 14.34 -7.54 6.88
C GLU A 151 15.23 -8.34 5.91
N ASP A 152 15.01 -8.20 4.60
CA ASP A 152 15.78 -8.88 3.56
C ASP A 152 17.23 -8.37 3.45
N LYS A 153 17.52 -7.22 4.04
CA LYS A 153 18.85 -6.58 4.03
C LYS A 153 19.66 -6.86 5.31
N ILE A 154 18.99 -7.33 6.35
CA ILE A 154 19.64 -7.62 7.63
C ILE A 154 20.42 -8.94 7.53
N SER A 155 21.66 -8.97 8.02
CA SER A 155 22.47 -10.18 8.04
C SER A 155 21.81 -11.28 8.90
N GLY A 156 22.02 -12.55 8.54
CA GLY A 156 21.40 -13.68 9.22
C GLY A 156 21.64 -13.74 10.72
N SER A 157 22.85 -13.35 11.18
CA SER A 157 23.18 -13.29 12.61
C SER A 157 22.37 -12.25 13.37
N VAL A 158 22.22 -11.04 12.84
CA VAL A 158 21.42 -9.98 13.45
C VAL A 158 19.93 -10.30 13.32
N LYS A 159 19.51 -10.86 12.19
CA LYS A 159 18.12 -11.26 11.96
C LYS A 159 17.64 -12.28 13.00
N SER A 160 18.46 -13.27 13.35
CA SER A 160 18.11 -14.29 14.35
C SER A 160 17.87 -13.72 15.76
N GLU A 161 18.43 -12.54 16.08
CA GLU A 161 18.19 -11.84 17.34
C GLU A 161 16.94 -10.95 17.32
N LEU A 162 16.54 -10.49 16.14
CA LEU A 162 15.45 -9.52 15.99
C LEU A 162 14.11 -10.14 15.57
N VAL A 163 14.13 -11.35 15.05
CA VAL A 163 12.94 -12.02 14.48
C VAL A 163 12.64 -13.28 15.28
N TYR A 164 11.37 -13.48 15.62
CA TYR A 164 10.93 -14.75 16.20
C TYR A 164 11.16 -15.92 15.23
N PRO A 165 11.42 -17.12 15.75
CA PRO A 165 11.48 -18.33 14.92
C PRO A 165 10.19 -18.43 14.08
N PRO A 166 10.28 -18.90 12.81
CA PRO A 166 9.10 -19.12 12.00
C PRO A 166 8.12 -20.06 12.71
N PHE A 167 6.86 -19.67 12.76
CA PHE A 167 5.81 -20.55 13.28
C PHE A 167 5.46 -21.58 12.20
N GLU A 168 5.51 -22.85 12.56
CA GLU A 168 5.08 -23.95 11.69
C GLU A 168 3.63 -24.34 11.99
N PRO A 169 2.70 -24.13 11.02
CA PRO A 169 1.31 -24.52 11.20
C PRO A 169 1.18 -26.03 11.45
N GLN A 170 0.34 -26.40 12.41
CA GLN A 170 0.14 -27.78 12.79
C GLN A 170 -0.96 -28.44 11.94
N PRO A 171 -0.89 -29.77 11.72
CA PRO A 171 -2.01 -30.49 11.10
C PRO A 171 -3.28 -30.35 11.94
N SER A 172 -4.44 -30.20 11.28
CA SER A 172 -5.72 -30.24 11.99
C SER A 172 -6.00 -31.62 12.55
N SER A 173 -6.45 -31.67 13.80
CA SER A 173 -6.85 -32.93 14.47
C SER A 173 -8.12 -33.52 13.86
N ASP A 174 -8.95 -32.68 13.24
CA ASP A 174 -10.28 -33.01 12.74
C ASP A 174 -10.32 -33.44 11.29
N ILE A 175 -9.20 -33.24 10.56
CA ILE A 175 -9.13 -33.44 9.10
C ILE A 175 -8.06 -34.48 8.76
N ARG A 176 -8.43 -35.48 8.01
CA ARG A 176 -7.53 -36.54 7.56
C ARG A 176 -7.04 -36.28 6.14
N LEU A 177 -5.77 -35.93 5.99
CA LEU A 177 -5.18 -35.67 4.67
C LEU A 177 -5.01 -36.88 3.79
N ASN A 178 -5.03 -38.09 4.33
CA ASN A 178 -4.97 -39.34 3.57
C ASN A 178 -6.33 -39.76 2.98
N GLU A 179 -7.43 -39.11 3.37
CA GLU A 179 -8.78 -39.32 2.85
C GLU A 179 -9.21 -38.12 1.95
N SER A 180 -10.23 -38.36 1.10
CA SER A 180 -10.81 -37.25 0.32
C SER A 180 -11.44 -36.22 1.23
N ILE A 181 -11.09 -34.93 1.02
CA ILE A 181 -11.65 -33.81 1.78
C ILE A 181 -13.13 -33.60 1.41
N ILE A 182 -13.49 -33.77 0.13
CA ILE A 182 -14.88 -33.67 -0.31
C ILE A 182 -15.75 -34.69 0.44
N LYS A 183 -15.27 -35.95 0.59
CA LYS A 183 -16.03 -36.98 1.35
C LYS A 183 -16.14 -36.63 2.84
N GLN A 184 -15.18 -35.97 3.42
CA GLN A 184 -15.24 -35.50 4.81
C GLN A 184 -16.26 -34.36 4.96
N LEU A 185 -16.26 -33.40 4.01
CA LEU A 185 -17.25 -32.30 3.97
C LEU A 185 -18.70 -32.77 3.77
N GLN A 186 -18.90 -33.86 3.07
CA GLN A 186 -20.25 -34.46 2.97
C GLN A 186 -20.80 -34.99 4.30
N LYS A 187 -19.94 -35.22 5.29
CA LYS A 187 -20.33 -35.73 6.61
C LYS A 187 -20.47 -34.63 7.65
N LYS A 188 -19.62 -33.58 7.58
CA LYS A 188 -19.61 -32.44 8.51
C LYS A 188 -18.91 -31.26 7.90
N ASP A 189 -19.22 -30.06 8.37
CA ASP A 189 -18.43 -28.87 8.09
C ASP A 189 -17.04 -28.98 8.70
N LEU A 190 -16.05 -28.43 8.02
CA LEU A 190 -14.64 -28.43 8.47
C LEU A 190 -14.24 -26.98 8.79
N LEU A 191 -13.66 -26.77 9.97
CA LEU A 191 -13.13 -25.50 10.41
C LEU A 191 -11.60 -25.60 10.51
N LEU A 192 -10.90 -24.61 9.98
CA LEU A 192 -9.46 -24.45 10.10
C LEU A 192 -9.12 -23.11 10.74
N SER A 193 -8.24 -23.13 11.72
CA SER A 193 -7.81 -21.95 12.46
C SER A 193 -6.45 -21.46 11.95
N TYR A 194 -6.47 -20.52 10.99
CA TYR A 194 -5.23 -19.93 10.49
C TYR A 194 -4.71 -18.82 11.39
N PRO A 195 -3.39 -18.66 11.53
CA PRO A 195 -2.27 -19.40 10.90
C PRO A 195 -1.82 -20.64 11.68
N TYR A 196 -2.56 -21.07 12.69
CA TYR A 196 -2.15 -22.14 13.61
C TYR A 196 -2.25 -23.52 12.99
N GLU A 197 -3.23 -23.74 12.15
CA GLU A 197 -3.42 -24.97 11.39
C GLU A 197 -2.97 -24.82 9.93
N SER A 198 -2.49 -25.93 9.33
CA SER A 198 -2.00 -25.95 7.96
C SER A 198 -3.12 -25.66 6.95
N MET A 199 -2.78 -24.95 5.87
CA MET A 199 -3.65 -24.76 4.70
C MET A 199 -3.72 -26.01 3.80
N ASP A 200 -2.95 -27.05 4.04
CA ASP A 200 -2.91 -28.23 3.18
C ASP A 200 -4.28 -28.89 2.94
N PRO A 201 -5.19 -28.99 3.94
CA PRO A 201 -6.53 -29.51 3.69
C PRO A 201 -7.32 -28.66 2.69
N PHE A 202 -7.20 -27.34 2.78
CA PHE A 202 -7.87 -26.42 1.87
C PHE A 202 -7.31 -26.50 0.44
N LEU A 203 -5.99 -26.53 0.29
CA LEU A 203 -5.34 -26.70 -1.02
C LEU A 203 -5.69 -28.06 -1.64
N LYS A 204 -5.74 -29.10 -0.82
CA LYS A 204 -6.17 -30.43 -1.26
C LYS A 204 -7.63 -30.44 -1.71
N LEU A 205 -8.53 -29.77 -0.97
CA LEU A 205 -9.93 -29.61 -1.36
C LEU A 205 -10.06 -28.97 -2.75
N LEU A 206 -9.34 -27.87 -2.99
CA LEU A 206 -9.37 -27.18 -4.29
C LEU A 206 -8.87 -28.11 -5.41
N LYS A 207 -7.78 -28.84 -5.15
CA LYS A 207 -7.24 -29.80 -6.11
C LYS A 207 -8.21 -30.96 -6.38
N GLU A 208 -8.85 -31.53 -5.37
CA GLU A 208 -9.88 -32.55 -5.56
C GLU A 208 -11.05 -31.99 -6.38
N ALA A 209 -11.54 -30.80 -6.04
CA ALA A 209 -12.65 -30.17 -6.72
C ALA A 209 -12.35 -29.83 -8.20
N SER A 210 -11.11 -29.49 -8.54
CA SER A 210 -10.72 -29.21 -9.93
C SER A 210 -10.69 -30.42 -10.83
N TYR A 211 -10.58 -31.65 -10.27
CA TYR A 211 -10.59 -32.90 -11.01
C TYR A 211 -11.92 -33.68 -10.94
N ASP A 212 -12.83 -33.26 -10.07
CA ASP A 212 -14.11 -33.94 -9.89
C ASP A 212 -15.17 -33.39 -10.85
N ASN A 213 -15.56 -34.17 -11.84
CA ASN A 213 -16.58 -33.76 -12.82
C ASN A 213 -17.97 -33.48 -12.23
N SER A 214 -18.21 -33.88 -10.99
CA SER A 214 -19.47 -33.55 -10.27
C SER A 214 -19.47 -32.17 -9.66
N VAL A 215 -18.33 -31.49 -9.56
CA VAL A 215 -18.20 -30.15 -9.05
C VAL A 215 -18.50 -29.15 -10.16
N ILE A 216 -19.58 -28.39 -10.00
CA ILE A 216 -20.05 -27.41 -11.00
C ILE A 216 -19.37 -26.06 -10.81
N SER A 217 -19.13 -25.65 -9.56
CA SER A 217 -18.50 -24.36 -9.24
C SER A 217 -17.79 -24.39 -7.91
N ILE A 218 -16.76 -23.53 -7.79
CA ILE A 218 -16.05 -23.27 -6.54
C ILE A 218 -16.28 -21.79 -6.18
N LYS A 219 -16.79 -21.54 -4.98
CA LYS A 219 -17.01 -20.17 -4.47
C LYS A 219 -16.15 -19.95 -3.24
N ILE A 220 -15.28 -18.95 -3.28
CA ILE A 220 -14.32 -18.65 -2.22
C ILE A 220 -14.43 -17.18 -1.83
N SER A 221 -14.57 -16.91 -0.53
CA SER A 221 -14.36 -15.55 0.00
C SER A 221 -12.92 -15.40 0.43
N ILE A 222 -12.18 -14.51 -0.23
CA ILE A 222 -10.76 -14.26 0.05
C ILE A 222 -10.63 -12.85 0.62
N TYR A 223 -10.24 -12.74 1.88
CA TYR A 223 -9.97 -11.43 2.50
C TYR A 223 -8.67 -10.81 1.98
N ARG A 224 -7.61 -11.64 1.88
CA ARG A 224 -6.30 -11.20 1.40
C ARG A 224 -5.56 -12.35 0.72
N LEU A 225 -5.07 -12.10 -0.48
CA LEU A 225 -4.21 -13.03 -1.21
C LEU A 225 -2.76 -12.54 -1.13
N ALA A 226 -1.84 -13.40 -0.67
CA ALA A 226 -0.42 -13.09 -0.68
C ALA A 226 0.11 -13.15 -2.12
N LYS A 227 1.17 -12.35 -2.38
CA LYS A 227 1.91 -12.47 -3.63
C LYS A 227 2.52 -13.88 -3.70
N ASN A 228 2.34 -14.60 -4.80
CA ASN A 228 2.76 -16.00 -4.97
C ASN A 228 2.05 -16.99 -4.00
N ALA A 229 0.79 -16.74 -3.70
CA ALA A 229 0.01 -17.66 -2.88
C ALA A 229 -0.21 -19.00 -3.62
N LYS A 230 0.06 -20.12 -2.94
CA LYS A 230 -0.12 -21.50 -3.48
C LYS A 230 -1.53 -21.78 -4.01
N ILE A 231 -2.52 -21.04 -3.53
CA ILE A 231 -3.90 -21.15 -4.01
C ILE A 231 -4.03 -20.80 -5.51
N VAL A 232 -3.16 -19.92 -6.03
CA VAL A 232 -3.18 -19.51 -7.45
C VAL A 232 -2.61 -20.59 -8.34
N ASP A 233 -1.74 -21.45 -7.81
CA ASP A 233 -1.09 -22.53 -8.57
C ASP A 233 -1.97 -23.79 -8.69
N VAL A 234 -3.09 -23.84 -7.97
CA VAL A 234 -4.01 -24.98 -7.93
C VAL A 234 -5.16 -24.85 -8.95
N TYR A 235 -5.32 -23.65 -9.55
CA TYR A 235 -6.34 -23.39 -10.57
C TYR A 235 -5.82 -23.60 -11.98
#